data_58ecdc29ba5a0d8f6e2405cce1ef8127
#
_entry.id   58ecdc29ba5a0d8f6e2405cce1ef8127
#
_cell.length_a   1.000
_cell.length_b   1.000
_cell.length_c   1.000
_cell.angle_alpha   90.00
_cell.angle_beta   90.00
_cell.angle_gamma   90.00
#
_symmetry.space_group_name_H-M   'P 1'
#
loop_
_entity.id
_entity.type
_entity.pdbx_description
1 polymer ?
#
loop_
_entity_poly.entity_id
_entity_poly.type
_entity_poly.pdbx_seq_one_letter_code
_entity_poly.pdbx_strand_id
1 'polypeptide(L)'
;CAMGLLERLDDPGTQRRVGRFAWAMAWVGLVVGQLHALARFATVEGREDLELPLTRAWAEPAAELLAPLLEWGDEDLVYFTYGKVWFPVFVGFTLAAFAVHRRRSAARRLGRFERWTWRVVLTAYVAACVGVFLDYWTQWTGEENVLFTVGWVVTFPSFLLSVIGSSVLGATLLVRGFRPWLPALLLAATFPLAFFVILQITSMGSAALPIMFAFGLLGRRLGEEAPRTDVPQNETVGGVSWPAGAS
;
A
#
# COMPACT_ATOMS: atom_id res chain seq x y z
N CYS A 1 -13.44 -13.19 14.65
CA CYS A 1 -12.01 -12.95 14.29
C CYS A 1 -11.74 -11.53 13.75
N ALA A 2 -12.54 -10.98 12.83
CA ALA A 2 -12.28 -9.65 12.26
C ALA A 2 -12.36 -8.50 13.28
N MET A 3 -13.29 -8.54 14.23
CA MET A 3 -13.42 -7.52 15.28
C MET A 3 -12.17 -7.41 16.15
N GLY A 4 -11.57 -8.52 16.55
CA GLY A 4 -10.36 -8.49 17.38
C GLY A 4 -9.12 -7.95 16.65
N LEU A 5 -9.02 -8.11 15.31
CA LEU A 5 -7.93 -7.51 14.52
C LEU A 5 -8.06 -5.99 14.45
N LEU A 6 -9.29 -5.50 14.24
CA LEU A 6 -9.56 -4.05 14.17
C LEU A 6 -9.33 -3.36 15.53
N GLU A 7 -9.64 -4.01 16.65
CA GLU A 7 -9.35 -3.50 17.99
C GLU A 7 -7.84 -3.39 18.24
N ARG A 8 -7.06 -4.34 17.74
CA ARG A 8 -5.59 -4.30 17.84
C ARG A 8 -4.96 -3.14 17.08
N LEU A 9 -5.64 -2.58 16.03
CA LEU A 9 -5.16 -1.39 15.34
C LEU A 9 -5.24 -0.10 16.19
N ASP A 10 -5.88 -0.14 17.34
CA ASP A 10 -5.89 0.99 18.29
C ASP A 10 -4.65 0.96 19.21
N ASP A 11 -3.97 -0.18 19.30
CA ASP A 11 -2.73 -0.32 20.06
C ASP A 11 -1.56 0.40 19.37
N PRO A 12 -0.85 1.31 20.08
CA PRO A 12 0.28 2.06 19.51
C PRO A 12 1.41 1.18 18.98
N GLY A 13 1.68 0.04 19.64
CA GLY A 13 2.70 -0.92 19.18
C GLY A 13 2.33 -1.56 17.84
N THR A 14 1.07 -1.91 17.68
CA THR A 14 0.53 -2.45 16.42
C THR A 14 0.56 -1.40 15.30
N GLN A 15 0.18 -0.15 15.59
CA GLN A 15 0.26 0.94 14.61
C GLN A 15 1.69 1.15 14.10
N ARG A 16 2.70 1.09 14.98
CA ARG A 16 4.13 1.16 14.59
C ARG A 16 4.54 0.01 13.67
N ARG A 17 4.10 -1.22 13.98
CA ARG A 17 4.43 -2.39 13.14
C ARG A 17 3.76 -2.28 11.76
N VAL A 18 2.48 -1.93 11.73
CA VAL A 18 1.73 -1.71 10.48
C VAL A 18 2.38 -0.59 9.66
N GLY A 19 2.75 0.52 10.29
CA GLY A 19 3.39 1.63 9.60
C GLY A 19 4.74 1.28 9.00
N ARG A 20 5.59 0.55 9.73
CA ARG A 20 6.88 0.06 9.22
C ARG A 20 6.69 -0.94 8.09
N PHE A 21 5.74 -1.85 8.23
CA PHE A 21 5.40 -2.82 7.19
C PHE A 21 4.92 -2.14 5.91
N ALA A 22 3.96 -1.21 6.01
CA ALA A 22 3.46 -0.46 4.85
C ALA A 22 4.57 0.35 4.15
N TRP A 23 5.47 0.97 4.92
CA TRP A 23 6.61 1.70 4.38
C TRP A 23 7.61 0.78 3.65
N ALA A 24 7.95 -0.35 4.27
CA ALA A 24 8.82 -1.34 3.63
C ALA A 24 8.18 -1.89 2.34
N MET A 25 6.88 -2.21 2.37
CA MET A 25 6.14 -2.71 1.22
C MET A 25 6.01 -1.67 0.10
N ALA A 26 5.98 -0.38 0.40
CA ALA A 26 6.02 0.65 -0.64
C ALA A 26 7.33 0.62 -1.44
N TRP A 27 8.46 0.43 -0.78
CA TRP A 27 9.76 0.27 -1.45
C TRP A 27 9.90 -1.07 -2.16
N VAL A 28 9.44 -2.15 -1.55
CA VAL A 28 9.39 -3.48 -2.20
C VAL A 28 8.53 -3.41 -3.47
N GLY A 29 7.34 -2.80 -3.39
CA GLY A 29 6.47 -2.61 -4.56
C GLY A 29 7.10 -1.73 -5.64
N LEU A 30 7.88 -0.70 -5.26
CA LEU A 30 8.62 0.10 -6.24
C LEU A 30 9.67 -0.74 -6.98
N VAL A 31 10.50 -1.49 -6.26
CA VAL A 31 11.62 -2.23 -6.87
C VAL A 31 11.13 -3.49 -7.58
N VAL A 32 10.41 -4.37 -6.85
CA VAL A 32 9.95 -5.65 -7.41
C VAL A 32 8.82 -5.43 -8.42
N GLY A 33 8.06 -4.34 -8.29
CA GLY A 33 7.07 -3.95 -9.28
C GLY A 33 7.67 -3.64 -10.66
N GLN A 34 8.91 -3.12 -10.74
CA GLN A 34 9.58 -2.94 -12.04
C GLN A 34 10.07 -4.28 -12.61
N LEU A 35 10.56 -5.21 -11.76
CA LEU A 35 10.86 -6.57 -12.21
C LEU A 35 9.63 -7.29 -12.73
N HIS A 36 8.50 -7.14 -12.05
CA HIS A 36 7.21 -7.66 -12.50
C HIS A 36 6.78 -7.04 -13.84
N ALA A 37 6.97 -5.72 -14.03
CA ALA A 37 6.66 -5.06 -15.30
C ALA A 37 7.55 -5.59 -16.43
N LEU A 38 8.86 -5.74 -16.19
CA LEU A 38 9.79 -6.31 -17.18
C LEU A 38 9.44 -7.76 -17.52
N ALA A 39 9.09 -8.57 -16.50
CA ALA A 39 8.64 -9.95 -16.72
C ALA A 39 7.34 -10.00 -17.54
N ARG A 40 6.38 -9.07 -17.30
CA ARG A 40 5.18 -8.95 -18.10
C ARG A 40 5.50 -8.68 -19.59
N PHE A 41 6.43 -7.79 -19.87
CA PHE A 41 6.81 -7.44 -21.26
C PHE A 41 7.45 -8.60 -22.03
N ALA A 42 7.94 -9.63 -21.33
CA ALA A 42 8.42 -10.86 -21.94
C ALA A 42 7.27 -11.78 -22.38
N THR A 43 6.12 -11.77 -21.67
CA THR A 43 4.96 -12.62 -22.00
C THR A 43 4.30 -12.23 -23.32
N VAL A 44 3.56 -13.17 -23.93
CA VAL A 44 2.86 -12.95 -25.20
C VAL A 44 1.93 -11.74 -25.13
N GLU A 45 1.11 -11.64 -24.06
CA GLU A 45 0.15 -10.54 -23.90
C GLU A 45 0.81 -9.22 -23.50
N GLY A 46 1.96 -9.27 -22.85
CA GLY A 46 2.66 -8.06 -22.38
C GLY A 46 3.51 -7.38 -23.45
N ARG A 47 3.78 -8.03 -24.59
CA ARG A 47 4.60 -7.46 -25.68
C ARG A 47 3.97 -6.23 -26.32
N GLU A 48 2.65 -6.14 -26.33
CA GLU A 48 1.94 -4.97 -26.85
C GLU A 48 2.28 -3.70 -26.05
N ASP A 49 2.57 -3.82 -24.74
CA ASP A 49 2.94 -2.69 -23.90
C ASP A 49 4.30 -2.05 -24.34
N LEU A 50 5.17 -2.81 -25.05
CA LEU A 50 6.43 -2.30 -25.62
C LEU A 50 6.24 -1.45 -26.90
N GLU A 51 5.04 -1.37 -27.45
CA GLU A 51 4.74 -0.46 -28.57
C GLU A 51 4.79 1.00 -28.12
N LEU A 52 4.60 1.26 -26.83
CA LEU A 52 4.73 2.60 -26.23
C LEU A 52 6.20 3.04 -26.21
N PRO A 53 6.56 4.17 -26.88
CA PRO A 53 7.97 4.57 -27.01
C PRO A 53 8.68 4.80 -25.67
N LEU A 54 7.95 5.34 -24.68
CA LEU A 54 8.51 5.58 -23.34
C LEU A 54 8.77 4.27 -22.59
N THR A 55 7.86 3.30 -22.71
CA THR A 55 8.05 1.97 -22.11
C THR A 55 9.26 1.28 -22.73
N ARG A 56 9.36 1.24 -24.05
CA ARG A 56 10.47 0.63 -24.77
C ARG A 56 11.82 1.24 -24.39
N ALA A 57 11.90 2.56 -24.29
CA ALA A 57 13.16 3.28 -24.04
C ALA A 57 13.86 2.89 -22.75
N TRP A 58 13.11 2.46 -21.72
CA TRP A 58 13.71 2.00 -20.45
C TRP A 58 13.68 0.47 -20.31
N ALA A 59 12.64 -0.18 -20.84
CA ALA A 59 12.43 -1.61 -20.61
C ALA A 59 13.46 -2.47 -21.35
N GLU A 60 13.81 -2.15 -22.60
CA GLU A 60 14.81 -2.89 -23.37
C GLU A 60 16.18 -2.90 -22.64
N PRO A 61 16.82 -1.75 -22.33
CA PRO A 61 18.11 -1.77 -21.65
C PRO A 61 18.03 -2.33 -20.20
N ALA A 62 16.90 -2.17 -19.54
CA ALA A 62 16.72 -2.74 -18.21
C ALA A 62 16.56 -4.27 -18.24
N ALA A 63 15.86 -4.80 -19.23
CA ALA A 63 15.72 -6.25 -19.42
C ALA A 63 17.07 -6.91 -19.72
N GLU A 64 17.89 -6.32 -20.59
CA GLU A 64 19.25 -6.81 -20.86
C GLU A 64 20.12 -6.83 -19.59
N LEU A 65 20.09 -5.75 -18.79
CA LEU A 65 20.86 -5.65 -17.56
C LEU A 65 20.39 -6.64 -16.49
N LEU A 66 19.09 -6.92 -16.43
CA LEU A 66 18.46 -7.75 -15.42
C LEU A 66 18.12 -9.16 -15.93
N ALA A 67 18.63 -9.56 -17.10
CA ALA A 67 18.39 -10.87 -17.70
C ALA A 67 18.54 -12.05 -16.72
N PRO A 68 19.58 -12.11 -15.84
CA PRO A 68 19.69 -13.20 -14.87
C PRO A 68 18.50 -13.29 -13.88
N LEU A 69 17.77 -12.18 -13.66
CA LEU A 69 16.59 -12.15 -12.80
C LEU A 69 15.29 -12.39 -13.58
N LEU A 70 15.32 -12.33 -14.91
CA LEU A 70 14.15 -12.45 -15.77
C LEU A 70 14.10 -13.76 -16.56
N GLU A 71 15.26 -14.42 -16.78
CA GLU A 71 15.40 -15.60 -17.64
C GLU A 71 15.67 -16.89 -16.86
N TRP A 72 15.33 -16.95 -15.56
CA TRP A 72 15.56 -18.13 -14.72
C TRP A 72 14.49 -19.23 -14.88
N GLY A 73 13.44 -18.98 -15.64
CA GLY A 73 12.34 -19.90 -15.87
C GLY A 73 11.52 -19.50 -17.10
N ASP A 74 10.38 -20.14 -17.26
CA ASP A 74 9.40 -19.78 -18.27
C ASP A 74 8.87 -18.34 -18.04
N GLU A 75 8.56 -17.62 -19.11
CA GLU A 75 8.15 -16.20 -19.06
C GLU A 75 6.95 -15.98 -18.13
N ASP A 76 5.93 -16.84 -18.21
CA ASP A 76 4.74 -16.75 -17.36
C ASP A 76 5.05 -17.08 -15.91
N LEU A 77 5.88 -18.12 -15.65
CA LEU A 77 6.30 -18.46 -14.30
C LEU A 77 7.04 -17.31 -13.62
N VAL A 78 7.93 -16.65 -14.34
CA VAL A 78 8.67 -15.48 -13.85
C VAL A 78 7.71 -14.33 -13.54
N TYR A 79 6.80 -14.04 -14.48
CA TYR A 79 5.78 -13.00 -14.34
C TYR A 79 4.89 -13.24 -13.11
N PHE A 80 4.27 -14.40 -12.98
CA PHE A 80 3.41 -14.72 -11.83
C PHE A 80 4.17 -14.78 -10.52
N THR A 81 5.45 -15.18 -10.54
CA THR A 81 6.27 -15.20 -9.32
C THR A 81 6.53 -13.79 -8.80
N TYR A 82 6.94 -12.86 -9.65
CA TYR A 82 7.10 -11.46 -9.22
C TYR A 82 5.76 -10.81 -8.89
N GLY A 83 4.69 -11.18 -9.58
CA GLY A 83 3.33 -10.70 -9.30
C GLY A 83 2.84 -11.01 -7.88
N LYS A 84 3.31 -12.08 -7.24
CA LYS A 84 2.96 -12.43 -5.86
C LYS A 84 3.30 -11.35 -4.84
N VAL A 85 4.26 -10.49 -5.13
CA VAL A 85 4.65 -9.37 -4.26
C VAL A 85 3.51 -8.34 -4.10
N TRP A 86 2.63 -8.23 -5.06
CA TRP A 86 1.54 -7.27 -4.99
C TRP A 86 0.58 -7.55 -3.84
N PHE A 87 0.35 -8.81 -3.49
CA PHE A 87 -0.53 -9.12 -2.35
C PHE A 87 -0.03 -8.53 -1.02
N PRO A 88 1.19 -8.80 -0.52
CA PRO A 88 1.66 -8.17 0.70
C PRO A 88 1.79 -6.64 0.59
N VAL A 89 2.05 -6.09 -0.59
CA VAL A 89 2.06 -4.65 -0.83
C VAL A 89 0.67 -4.06 -0.62
N PHE A 90 -0.37 -4.65 -1.23
CA PHE A 90 -1.75 -4.22 -1.08
C PHE A 90 -2.24 -4.36 0.37
N VAL A 91 -1.91 -5.45 1.04
CA VAL A 91 -2.18 -5.64 2.47
C VAL A 91 -1.51 -4.54 3.30
N GLY A 92 -0.26 -4.19 2.99
CA GLY A 92 0.50 -3.19 3.73
C GLY A 92 -0.18 -1.81 3.74
N PHE A 93 -0.46 -1.26 2.58
CA PHE A 93 -1.11 0.05 2.53
C PHE A 93 -2.58 0.01 2.98
N THR A 94 -3.28 -1.11 2.78
CA THR A 94 -4.65 -1.29 3.27
C THR A 94 -4.71 -1.23 4.80
N LEU A 95 -3.84 -1.95 5.49
CA LEU A 95 -3.76 -1.90 6.95
C LEU A 95 -3.40 -0.50 7.46
N ALA A 96 -2.47 0.20 6.80
CA ALA A 96 -2.12 1.57 7.14
C ALA A 96 -3.31 2.51 6.90
N ALA A 97 -4.08 2.34 5.83
CA ALA A 97 -5.29 3.10 5.55
C ALA A 97 -6.35 2.90 6.64
N PHE A 98 -6.57 1.66 7.10
CA PHE A 98 -7.45 1.37 8.24
C PHE A 98 -6.98 2.07 9.53
N ALA A 99 -5.69 2.01 9.86
CA ALA A 99 -5.14 2.66 11.03
C ALA A 99 -5.34 4.18 10.99
N VAL A 100 -5.06 4.82 9.85
CA VAL A 100 -5.28 6.26 9.63
C VAL A 100 -6.77 6.61 9.75
N HIS A 101 -7.65 5.84 9.12
CA HIS A 101 -9.10 6.05 9.20
C HIS A 101 -9.61 5.97 10.65
N ARG A 102 -9.21 4.95 11.42
CA ARG A 102 -9.62 4.78 12.81
C ARG A 102 -9.17 5.95 13.68
N ARG A 103 -7.90 6.36 13.57
CA ARG A 103 -7.37 7.51 14.31
C ARG A 103 -8.13 8.80 13.98
N ARG A 104 -8.46 9.05 12.71
CA ARG A 104 -9.26 10.21 12.31
C ARG A 104 -10.70 10.12 12.82
N SER A 105 -11.29 8.93 12.80
CA SER A 105 -12.64 8.70 13.31
C SER A 105 -12.72 8.95 14.83
N ALA A 106 -11.75 8.47 15.58
CA ALA A 106 -11.66 8.68 17.03
C ALA A 106 -11.52 10.19 17.36
N ALA A 107 -10.78 10.95 16.56
CA ALA A 107 -10.64 12.40 16.72
C ALA A 107 -11.92 13.18 16.31
N ARG A 108 -13.02 12.53 15.94
CA ARG A 108 -14.30 13.12 15.47
C ARG A 108 -14.15 14.17 14.35
N ARG A 109 -13.11 14.04 13.52
CA ARG A 109 -12.77 15.02 12.47
C ARG A 109 -13.42 14.70 11.11
N LEU A 110 -14.20 13.60 11.01
CA LEU A 110 -14.78 13.13 9.75
C LEU A 110 -16.13 13.80 9.45
N GLY A 111 -16.23 14.51 8.33
CA GLY A 111 -17.52 14.91 7.76
C GLY A 111 -18.24 13.75 7.07
N ARG A 112 -19.51 13.97 6.70
CA ARG A 112 -20.33 12.93 6.04
C ARG A 112 -19.71 12.42 4.74
N PHE A 113 -19.28 13.34 3.86
CA PHE A 113 -18.66 13.01 2.57
C PHE A 113 -17.34 12.24 2.76
N GLU A 114 -16.44 12.73 3.63
CA GLU A 114 -15.17 12.07 3.92
C GLU A 114 -15.38 10.65 4.47
N ARG A 115 -16.39 10.46 5.37
CA ARG A 115 -16.73 9.15 5.91
C ARG A 115 -17.19 8.17 4.83
N TRP A 116 -18.01 8.66 3.88
CA TRP A 116 -18.45 7.84 2.76
C TRP A 116 -17.28 7.48 1.85
N THR A 117 -16.46 8.45 1.48
CA THR A 117 -15.26 8.23 0.67
C THR A 117 -14.32 7.21 1.29
N TRP A 118 -14.07 7.30 2.61
CA TRP A 118 -13.27 6.31 3.33
C TRP A 118 -13.87 4.90 3.24
N ARG A 119 -15.17 4.75 3.37
CA ARG A 119 -15.84 3.44 3.25
C ARG A 119 -15.64 2.84 1.87
N VAL A 120 -15.86 3.63 0.82
CA VAL A 120 -15.66 3.17 -0.58
C VAL A 120 -14.22 2.76 -0.81
N VAL A 121 -13.26 3.61 -0.43
CA VAL A 121 -11.84 3.35 -0.63
C VAL A 121 -11.37 2.11 0.13
N LEU A 122 -11.73 1.98 1.42
CA LEU A 122 -11.33 0.81 2.20
C LEU A 122 -11.96 -0.49 1.68
N THR A 123 -13.20 -0.45 1.22
CA THR A 123 -13.83 -1.61 0.57
C THR A 123 -13.11 -1.97 -0.72
N ALA A 124 -12.78 -0.97 -1.55
CA ALA A 124 -12.02 -1.18 -2.79
C ALA A 124 -10.63 -1.79 -2.51
N TYR A 125 -9.93 -1.31 -1.49
CA TYR A 125 -8.61 -1.86 -1.12
C TYR A 125 -8.70 -3.31 -0.64
N VAL A 126 -9.70 -3.65 0.17
CA VAL A 126 -9.90 -5.04 0.61
C VAL A 126 -10.26 -5.93 -0.57
N ALA A 127 -11.14 -5.48 -1.45
CA ALA A 127 -11.48 -6.22 -2.67
C ALA A 127 -10.26 -6.39 -3.58
N ALA A 128 -9.44 -5.35 -3.74
CA ALA A 128 -8.19 -5.43 -4.50
C ALA A 128 -7.18 -6.42 -3.88
N CYS A 129 -7.08 -6.50 -2.55
CA CYS A 129 -6.27 -7.54 -1.90
C CYS A 129 -6.74 -8.95 -2.27
N VAL A 130 -8.07 -9.19 -2.27
CA VAL A 130 -8.64 -10.50 -2.65
C VAL A 130 -8.37 -10.80 -4.12
N GLY A 131 -8.62 -9.82 -4.99
CA GLY A 131 -8.40 -9.98 -6.42
C GLY A 131 -6.93 -10.29 -6.74
N VAL A 132 -5.99 -9.45 -6.28
CA VAL A 132 -4.54 -9.65 -6.48
C VAL A 132 -4.06 -11.00 -5.91
N PHE A 133 -4.64 -11.46 -4.79
CA PHE A 133 -4.34 -12.80 -4.29
C PHE A 133 -4.79 -13.87 -5.28
N LEU A 134 -6.01 -13.77 -5.80
CA LEU A 134 -6.52 -14.75 -6.76
C LEU A 134 -5.73 -14.69 -8.08
N ASP A 135 -5.36 -13.50 -8.56
CA ASP A 135 -4.62 -13.34 -9.83
C ASP A 135 -3.23 -13.99 -9.77
N TYR A 136 -2.46 -13.79 -8.70
CA TYR A 136 -1.05 -14.18 -8.67
C TYR A 136 -0.73 -15.38 -7.80
N TRP A 137 -1.55 -15.73 -6.80
CA TRP A 137 -1.25 -16.83 -5.88
C TRP A 137 -1.93 -18.14 -6.28
N THR A 138 -2.90 -18.09 -7.21
CA THR A 138 -3.57 -19.27 -7.73
C THR A 138 -3.11 -19.64 -9.14
N GLN A 139 -2.26 -18.83 -9.76
CA GLN A 139 -1.75 -18.97 -11.12
C GLN A 139 -0.23 -19.18 -11.12
N TRP A 140 0.25 -20.13 -11.95
CA TRP A 140 1.67 -20.45 -12.09
C TRP A 140 2.10 -20.62 -13.56
N THR A 141 1.15 -20.71 -14.46
CA THR A 141 1.34 -20.90 -15.90
C THR A 141 0.42 -19.94 -16.65
N GLY A 142 0.67 -19.71 -17.95
CA GLY A 142 -0.20 -18.90 -18.80
C GLY A 142 -1.60 -19.49 -19.03
N GLU A 143 -1.84 -20.75 -18.65
CA GLU A 143 -3.18 -21.35 -18.77
C GLU A 143 -4.13 -20.74 -17.72
N GLU A 144 -5.16 -20.03 -18.21
CA GLU A 144 -6.17 -19.42 -17.37
C GLU A 144 -7.01 -20.47 -16.63
N ASN A 145 -7.14 -20.30 -15.32
CA ASN A 145 -8.05 -21.08 -14.50
C ASN A 145 -9.24 -20.22 -14.03
N VAL A 146 -10.31 -20.88 -13.55
CA VAL A 146 -11.52 -20.18 -13.08
C VAL A 146 -11.23 -19.19 -11.96
N LEU A 147 -10.26 -19.46 -11.07
CA LEU A 147 -9.90 -18.56 -9.97
C LEU A 147 -9.21 -17.31 -10.48
N PHE A 148 -8.38 -17.42 -11.53
CA PHE A 148 -7.78 -16.29 -12.20
C PHE A 148 -8.85 -15.40 -12.84
N THR A 149 -9.80 -15.98 -13.59
CA THR A 149 -10.89 -15.22 -14.19
C THR A 149 -11.74 -14.49 -13.14
N VAL A 150 -12.07 -15.16 -12.01
CA VAL A 150 -12.77 -14.53 -10.88
C VAL A 150 -11.91 -13.43 -10.25
N GLY A 151 -10.62 -13.67 -10.08
CA GLY A 151 -9.64 -12.71 -9.61
C GLY A 151 -9.68 -11.44 -10.46
N TRP A 152 -9.54 -11.57 -11.77
CA TRP A 152 -9.56 -10.44 -12.70
C TRP A 152 -10.85 -9.62 -12.65
N VAL A 153 -12.01 -10.28 -12.59
CA VAL A 153 -13.32 -9.62 -12.44
C VAL A 153 -13.42 -8.82 -11.14
N VAL A 154 -12.73 -9.23 -10.08
CA VAL A 154 -12.67 -8.51 -8.80
C VAL A 154 -11.58 -7.44 -8.83
N THR A 155 -10.40 -7.77 -9.33
CA THR A 155 -9.21 -6.88 -9.34
C THR A 155 -9.46 -5.62 -10.15
N PHE A 156 -9.94 -5.75 -11.37
CA PHE A 156 -10.04 -4.61 -12.27
C PHE A 156 -10.98 -3.50 -11.75
N PRO A 157 -12.25 -3.77 -11.36
CA PRO A 157 -13.13 -2.75 -10.80
C PRO A 157 -12.63 -2.20 -9.47
N SER A 158 -12.09 -3.05 -8.60
CA SER A 158 -11.59 -2.62 -7.29
C SER A 158 -10.32 -1.78 -7.43
N PHE A 159 -9.48 -2.05 -8.42
CA PHE A 159 -8.33 -1.23 -8.76
C PHE A 159 -8.76 0.16 -9.24
N LEU A 160 -9.70 0.25 -10.19
CA LEU A 160 -10.25 1.53 -10.65
C LEU A 160 -10.86 2.34 -9.50
N LEU A 161 -11.67 1.69 -8.65
CA LEU A 161 -12.23 2.33 -7.46
C LEU A 161 -11.16 2.76 -6.46
N SER A 162 -10.08 2.00 -6.34
CA SER A 162 -8.93 2.35 -5.49
C SER A 162 -8.24 3.61 -6.00
N VAL A 163 -7.96 3.69 -7.29
CA VAL A 163 -7.27 4.82 -7.91
C VAL A 163 -8.14 6.10 -7.86
N ILE A 164 -9.39 6.02 -8.33
CA ILE A 164 -10.31 7.16 -8.35
C ILE A 164 -10.68 7.57 -6.92
N GLY A 165 -11.04 6.60 -6.08
CA GLY A 165 -11.43 6.84 -4.70
C GLY A 165 -10.30 7.46 -3.87
N SER A 166 -9.04 7.03 -4.09
CA SER A 166 -7.87 7.62 -3.45
C SER A 166 -7.70 9.08 -3.85
N SER A 167 -7.91 9.42 -5.13
CA SER A 167 -7.82 10.79 -5.60
C SER A 167 -8.91 11.68 -4.96
N VAL A 168 -10.13 11.19 -4.89
CA VAL A 168 -11.24 11.90 -4.21
C VAL A 168 -10.95 12.06 -2.72
N LEU A 169 -10.43 11.00 -2.07
CA LEU A 169 -10.03 11.05 -0.66
C LEU A 169 -8.92 12.07 -0.44
N GLY A 170 -7.86 12.02 -1.25
CA GLY A 170 -6.73 12.95 -1.18
C GLY A 170 -7.15 14.40 -1.33
N ALA A 171 -7.97 14.71 -2.35
CA ALA A 171 -8.55 16.04 -2.57
C ALA A 171 -9.39 16.48 -1.35
N THR A 172 -10.22 15.59 -0.83
CA THR A 172 -11.04 15.87 0.37
C THR A 172 -10.17 16.20 1.59
N LEU A 173 -9.07 15.46 1.78
CA LEU A 173 -8.12 15.69 2.87
C LEU A 173 -7.42 17.04 2.72
N LEU A 174 -6.97 17.39 1.50
CA LEU A 174 -6.32 18.67 1.21
C LEU A 174 -7.26 19.86 1.49
N VAL A 175 -8.49 19.83 0.97
CA VAL A 175 -9.49 20.88 1.20
C VAL A 175 -9.80 21.07 2.69
N ARG A 176 -9.71 19.99 3.48
CA ARG A 176 -9.91 20.03 4.93
C ARG A 176 -8.65 20.40 5.73
N GLY A 177 -7.58 20.82 5.06
CA GLY A 177 -6.35 21.23 5.71
C GLY A 177 -5.61 20.09 6.41
N PHE A 178 -5.73 18.86 5.91
CA PHE A 178 -5.04 17.70 6.50
C PHE A 178 -3.52 17.90 6.50
N ARG A 179 -2.92 17.60 7.63
CA ARG A 179 -1.45 17.60 7.80
C ARG A 179 -0.98 16.21 8.22
N PRO A 180 0.09 15.71 7.61
CA PRO A 180 0.97 16.29 6.58
C PRO A 180 0.30 16.34 5.20
N TRP A 181 0.56 17.40 4.43
CA TRP A 181 -0.07 17.62 3.12
C TRP A 181 0.44 16.67 2.02
N LEU A 182 1.73 16.24 2.10
CA LEU A 182 2.36 15.41 1.07
C LEU A 182 1.63 14.06 0.82
N PRO A 183 1.29 13.25 1.83
CA PRO A 183 0.49 12.05 1.60
C PRO A 183 -0.89 12.34 1.00
N ALA A 184 -1.54 13.43 1.42
CA ALA A 184 -2.83 13.81 0.87
C ALA A 184 -2.70 14.25 -0.60
N LEU A 185 -1.59 14.92 -0.96
CA LEU A 185 -1.27 15.28 -2.34
C LEU A 185 -1.00 14.04 -3.20
N LEU A 186 -0.20 13.08 -2.69
CA LEU A 186 0.05 11.81 -3.40
C LEU A 186 -1.27 11.07 -3.67
N LEU A 187 -2.16 11.00 -2.68
CA LEU A 187 -3.49 10.41 -2.89
C LEU A 187 -4.29 11.20 -3.94
N ALA A 188 -4.34 12.54 -3.85
CA ALA A 188 -5.08 13.36 -4.80
C ALA A 188 -4.53 13.20 -6.23
N ALA A 189 -3.22 13.06 -6.37
CA ALA A 189 -2.54 12.88 -7.65
C ALA A 189 -2.60 11.43 -8.17
N THR A 190 -3.17 10.47 -7.44
CA THR A 190 -3.13 9.05 -7.83
C THR A 190 -3.73 8.82 -9.20
N PHE A 191 -4.93 9.33 -9.48
CA PHE A 191 -5.58 9.15 -10.79
C PHE A 191 -4.78 9.79 -11.93
N PRO A 192 -4.42 11.09 -11.89
CA PRO A 192 -3.64 11.67 -12.98
C PRO A 192 -2.26 11.04 -13.14
N LEU A 193 -1.55 10.70 -12.05
CA LEU A 193 -0.26 10.03 -12.16
C LEU A 193 -0.41 8.61 -12.73
N ALA A 194 -1.43 7.85 -12.30
CA ALA A 194 -1.65 6.51 -12.81
C ALA A 194 -1.88 6.51 -14.33
N PHE A 195 -2.84 7.29 -14.82
CA PHE A 195 -3.27 7.24 -16.22
C PHE A 195 -2.38 8.01 -17.19
N PHE A 196 -1.86 9.16 -16.79
CA PHE A 196 -1.11 10.02 -17.71
C PHE A 196 0.41 9.85 -17.63
N VAL A 197 0.91 9.17 -16.57
CA VAL A 197 2.35 8.99 -16.39
C VAL A 197 2.69 7.51 -16.24
N ILE A 198 2.18 6.84 -15.19
CA ILE A 198 2.66 5.52 -14.80
C ILE A 198 2.30 4.46 -15.85
N LEU A 199 1.04 4.43 -16.32
CA LEU A 199 0.59 3.48 -17.34
C LEU A 199 1.20 3.73 -18.74
N GLN A 200 1.83 4.88 -18.95
CA GLN A 200 2.59 5.16 -20.18
C GLN A 200 4.04 4.66 -20.13
N ILE A 201 4.48 4.23 -18.95
CA ILE A 201 5.89 3.90 -18.71
C ILE A 201 6.03 2.45 -18.20
N THR A 202 5.05 1.95 -17.44
CA THR A 202 5.16 0.66 -16.76
C THR A 202 3.80 -0.03 -16.63
N SER A 203 3.77 -1.19 -15.97
CA SER A 203 2.56 -2.02 -15.84
C SER A 203 1.51 -1.44 -14.88
N MET A 204 0.28 -1.93 -15.00
CA MET A 204 -0.88 -1.51 -14.21
C MET A 204 -0.65 -1.61 -12.68
N GLY A 205 0.10 -2.61 -12.21
CA GLY A 205 0.42 -2.76 -10.78
C GLY A 205 1.12 -1.53 -10.19
N SER A 206 2.02 -0.92 -10.97
CA SER A 206 2.76 0.28 -10.58
C SER A 206 1.87 1.52 -10.41
N ALA A 207 0.66 1.55 -10.96
CA ALA A 207 -0.28 2.66 -10.80
C ALA A 207 -0.75 2.84 -9.34
N ALA A 208 -0.55 1.83 -8.48
CA ALA A 208 -0.78 1.93 -7.04
C ALA A 208 0.34 2.65 -6.27
N LEU A 209 1.49 2.96 -6.90
CA LEU A 209 2.65 3.60 -6.24
C LEU A 209 2.30 4.85 -5.41
N PRO A 210 1.52 5.82 -5.91
CA PRO A 210 1.17 7.00 -5.12
C PRO A 210 0.39 6.64 -3.84
N ILE A 211 -0.50 5.64 -3.90
CA ILE A 211 -1.26 5.13 -2.75
C ILE A 211 -0.32 4.50 -1.73
N MET A 212 0.58 3.62 -2.19
CA MET A 212 1.53 2.90 -1.34
C MET A 212 2.43 3.88 -0.58
N PHE A 213 3.01 4.86 -1.25
CA PHE A 213 3.86 5.87 -0.62
C PHE A 213 3.07 6.81 0.29
N ALA A 214 1.85 7.19 -0.08
CA ALA A 214 1.00 8.01 0.78
C ALA A 214 0.71 7.32 2.12
N PHE A 215 0.25 6.08 2.08
CA PHE A 215 -0.04 5.33 3.32
C PHE A 215 1.21 4.81 4.03
N GLY A 216 2.30 4.54 3.31
CA GLY A 216 3.60 4.26 3.90
C GLY A 216 4.11 5.44 4.75
N LEU A 217 4.06 6.67 4.22
CA LEU A 217 4.42 7.89 4.94
C LEU A 217 3.50 8.16 6.13
N LEU A 218 2.19 7.98 5.97
CA LEU A 218 1.22 8.15 7.05
C LEU A 218 1.43 7.10 8.15
N GLY A 219 1.61 5.85 7.77
CA GLY A 219 1.86 4.75 8.70
C GLY A 219 3.14 4.95 9.50
N ARG A 220 4.23 5.40 8.87
CA ARG A 220 5.47 5.74 9.57
C ARG A 220 5.26 6.81 10.63
N ARG A 221 4.53 7.88 10.32
CA ARG A 221 4.23 8.95 11.30
C ARG A 221 3.34 8.49 12.45
N LEU A 222 2.35 7.63 12.18
CA LEU A 222 1.56 7.02 13.26
C LEU A 222 2.46 6.29 14.28
N GLY A 223 3.52 5.63 13.79
CA GLY A 223 4.50 4.97 14.64
C GLY A 223 5.41 5.92 15.42
N GLU A 224 5.75 7.08 14.87
CA GLU A 224 6.62 8.09 15.51
C GLU A 224 5.88 8.86 16.62
N GLU A 225 4.60 9.16 16.43
CA GLU A 225 3.76 9.90 17.39
C GLU A 225 3.21 9.05 18.55
N ALA A 226 3.35 7.73 18.49
CA ALA A 226 2.94 6.86 19.60
C ALA A 226 3.91 7.03 20.78
N PRO A 227 3.43 7.26 22.01
CA PRO A 227 4.30 7.39 23.18
C PRO A 227 5.25 6.19 23.28
N ARG A 228 6.56 6.46 23.51
CA ARG A 228 7.50 5.39 23.83
C ARG A 228 7.14 4.84 25.21
N THR A 229 6.61 3.65 25.24
CA THR A 229 6.29 2.91 26.49
C THR A 229 7.54 2.41 27.22
N ASP A 230 8.74 2.73 26.73
CA ASP A 230 10.01 2.20 27.25
C ASP A 230 10.66 3.11 28.32
N VAL A 231 9.92 4.06 28.91
CA VAL A 231 10.42 4.69 30.13
C VAL A 231 10.10 3.73 31.27
N PRO A 232 11.11 3.06 31.86
CA PRO A 232 10.86 2.28 33.09
C PRO A 232 10.35 3.24 34.13
N GLN A 233 9.13 3.01 34.65
CA GLN A 233 8.60 3.67 35.81
C GLN A 233 9.34 3.13 37.05
N ASN A 234 10.64 3.21 37.12
CA ASN A 234 11.46 2.87 38.24
C ASN A 234 12.27 4.08 38.68
N GLU A 235 11.57 5.15 39.06
CA GLU A 235 12.03 6.03 40.10
C GLU A 235 10.87 6.18 41.11
N THR A 236 10.67 5.16 41.92
CA THR A 236 10.19 5.35 43.27
C THR A 236 11.17 6.29 43.93
N VAL A 237 10.80 7.55 43.95
CA VAL A 237 11.44 8.58 44.75
C VAL A 237 11.52 8.03 46.18
N GLY A 238 12.75 7.67 46.55
CA GLY A 238 13.06 7.23 47.90
C GLY A 238 12.51 8.23 48.93
N GLY A 239 11.69 7.73 49.80
CA GLY A 239 11.14 8.51 50.90
C GLY A 239 12.26 9.17 51.70
N VAL A 240 12.39 10.46 51.56
CA VAL A 240 13.12 11.29 52.51
C VAL A 240 12.23 11.40 53.75
N SER A 241 12.47 10.51 54.69
CA SER A 241 11.93 10.63 56.06
C SER A 241 12.61 11.80 56.76
N TRP A 242 11.88 12.89 56.95
CA TRP A 242 12.32 13.97 57.83
C TRP A 242 12.22 13.50 59.29
N PRO A 243 13.28 13.63 60.09
CA PRO A 243 13.19 13.31 61.52
C PRO A 243 12.31 14.35 62.20
N ALA A 244 11.31 13.89 62.91
CA ALA A 244 10.56 14.69 63.91
C ALA A 244 11.52 15.14 65.01
N GLY A 245 11.94 16.39 64.91
CA GLY A 245 12.79 17.03 65.93
C GLY A 245 11.99 17.57 67.08
N ALA A 246 12.49 17.32 68.22
CA ALA A 246 12.07 17.56 69.58
C ALA A 246 11.96 19.06 69.97
N SER A 247 11.15 19.24 71.01
CA SER A 247 11.03 20.32 71.99
C SER A 247 10.47 21.65 71.57
#